data_32d1ad5e14b5bf99493d77a9de126fe8
#
_entry.id   32d1ad5e14b5bf99493d77a9de126fe8
#
_cell.length_a   1.000
_cell.length_b   1.000
_cell.length_c   1.000
_cell.angle_alpha   90.00
_cell.angle_beta   90.00
_cell.angle_gamma   90.00
#
_symmetry.space_group_name_H-M   'P 1'
#
loop_
_entity.id
_entity.type
_entity.pdbx_description
1 polymer ?
#
loop_
_entity_poly.entity_id
_entity_poly.type
_entity_poly.pdbx_seq_one_letter_code
_entity_poly.pdbx_strand_id
1 'polypeptide(L)'
;IPDVVELDVDIRTLPGVTGDEVDAALHDAIGDLADRVHIGRLIDDQSTASPLDNPMWHALAARARATYPGASLLPQLEIGATDARFFRRRGTVAYGTGLFSADVTYEDMISRFHGNDERIDVESLRLTTDLWLGVVHDLLG
;
A
#
# COMPACT_ATOMS: atom_id res chain seq x y z
N ILE A 1 -25.21 15.28 -30.65
CA ILE A 1 -25.47 14.62 -29.35
C ILE A 1 -24.77 13.29 -29.43
N PRO A 2 -23.84 12.97 -28.53
CA PRO A 2 -23.18 11.66 -28.53
C PRO A 2 -24.21 10.56 -28.24
N ASP A 3 -24.08 9.45 -28.92
CA ASP A 3 -24.90 8.24 -28.75
C ASP A 3 -24.21 7.19 -27.86
N VAL A 4 -22.89 7.31 -27.67
CA VAL A 4 -22.06 6.48 -26.80
C VAL A 4 -21.16 7.37 -25.96
N VAL A 5 -20.97 6.99 -24.69
CA VAL A 5 -19.99 7.60 -23.77
C VAL A 5 -19.23 6.48 -23.09
N GLU A 6 -17.92 6.59 -23.07
CA GLU A 6 -17.02 5.66 -22.35
C GLU A 6 -16.38 6.36 -21.16
N LEU A 7 -16.28 5.66 -20.04
CA LEU A 7 -15.68 6.14 -18.80
C LEU A 7 -14.72 5.09 -18.25
N ASP A 8 -13.50 5.50 -17.94
CA ASP A 8 -12.57 4.69 -17.16
C ASP A 8 -12.70 5.04 -15.68
N VAL A 9 -12.92 4.03 -14.85
CA VAL A 9 -13.09 4.19 -13.41
C VAL A 9 -12.02 3.39 -12.67
N ASP A 10 -11.22 4.06 -11.83
CA ASP A 10 -10.26 3.41 -10.93
C ASP A 10 -10.95 3.13 -9.58
N ILE A 11 -11.05 1.85 -9.22
CA ILE A 11 -11.66 1.39 -7.97
C ILE A 11 -10.61 0.72 -7.11
N ARG A 12 -10.37 1.27 -5.92
CA ARG A 12 -9.44 0.74 -4.93
C ARG A 12 -10.19 -0.02 -3.86
N THR A 13 -9.95 -1.33 -3.80
CA THR A 13 -10.67 -2.23 -2.90
C THR A 13 -9.84 -2.58 -1.66
N LEU A 14 -10.52 -2.95 -0.58
CA LEU A 14 -9.88 -3.56 0.58
C LEU A 14 -9.44 -5.00 0.27
N PRO A 15 -8.42 -5.54 0.98
CA PRO A 15 -8.07 -6.95 0.86
C PRO A 15 -9.26 -7.87 1.12
N GLY A 16 -9.46 -8.84 0.24
CA GLY A 16 -10.56 -9.79 0.30
C GLY A 16 -11.77 -9.45 -0.57
N VAL A 17 -11.89 -8.21 -1.06
CA VAL A 17 -12.94 -7.85 -2.03
C VAL A 17 -12.56 -8.38 -3.40
N THR A 18 -13.47 -9.09 -4.02
CA THR A 18 -13.30 -9.69 -5.36
C THR A 18 -13.79 -8.77 -6.46
N GLY A 19 -13.32 -9.00 -7.69
CA GLY A 19 -13.83 -8.26 -8.85
C GLY A 19 -15.33 -8.47 -9.08
N ASP A 20 -15.85 -9.67 -8.79
CA ASP A 20 -17.28 -9.95 -8.94
C ASP A 20 -18.15 -9.18 -7.94
N GLU A 21 -17.65 -8.96 -6.71
CA GLU A 21 -18.32 -8.10 -5.74
C GLU A 21 -18.31 -6.63 -6.18
N VAL A 22 -17.23 -6.17 -6.82
CA VAL A 22 -17.17 -4.82 -7.42
C VAL A 22 -18.18 -4.69 -8.55
N ASP A 23 -18.25 -5.66 -9.47
CA ASP A 23 -19.22 -5.62 -10.58
C ASP A 23 -20.65 -5.62 -10.05
N ALA A 24 -20.96 -6.45 -9.04
CA ALA A 24 -22.28 -6.47 -8.41
C ALA A 24 -22.64 -5.10 -7.80
N ALA A 25 -21.69 -4.46 -7.10
CA ALA A 25 -21.89 -3.15 -6.52
C ALA A 25 -22.10 -2.06 -7.59
N LEU A 26 -21.37 -2.14 -8.71
CA LEU A 26 -21.56 -1.23 -9.83
C LEU A 26 -22.92 -1.41 -10.49
N HIS A 27 -23.35 -2.66 -10.73
CA HIS A 27 -24.68 -2.94 -11.29
C HIS A 27 -25.80 -2.43 -10.37
N ASP A 28 -25.67 -2.62 -9.06
CA ASP A 28 -26.63 -2.11 -8.08
C ASP A 28 -26.70 -0.58 -8.09
N ALA A 29 -25.53 0.08 -8.14
CA ALA A 29 -25.45 1.55 -8.18
C ALA A 29 -26.04 2.15 -9.47
N ILE A 30 -25.89 1.48 -10.60
CA ILE A 30 -26.44 1.91 -11.90
C ILE A 30 -27.97 1.71 -11.93
N GLY A 31 -28.48 0.70 -11.24
CA GLY A 31 -29.91 0.43 -11.10
C GLY A 31 -30.62 0.23 -12.45
N ASP A 32 -31.69 0.94 -12.71
CA ASP A 32 -32.54 0.79 -13.91
C ASP A 32 -31.80 1.09 -15.24
N LEU A 33 -30.59 1.62 -15.19
CA LEU A 33 -29.77 1.86 -16.38
C LEU A 33 -28.84 0.68 -16.71
N ALA A 34 -28.81 -0.38 -15.91
CA ALA A 34 -27.87 -1.49 -16.06
C ALA A 34 -27.93 -2.14 -17.44
N ASP A 35 -29.11 -2.27 -18.05
CA ASP A 35 -29.30 -2.83 -19.40
C ASP A 35 -28.71 -1.95 -20.52
N ARG A 36 -28.36 -0.71 -20.20
CA ARG A 36 -27.82 0.29 -21.16
C ARG A 36 -26.33 0.55 -20.94
N VAL A 37 -25.72 -0.05 -19.92
CA VAL A 37 -24.31 0.14 -19.57
C VAL A 37 -23.59 -1.19 -19.71
N HIS A 38 -22.48 -1.17 -20.45
CA HIS A 38 -21.57 -2.31 -20.51
C HIS A 38 -20.40 -2.04 -19.55
N ILE A 39 -20.22 -2.93 -18.57
CA ILE A 39 -19.10 -2.89 -17.64
C ILE A 39 -18.05 -3.88 -18.11
N GLY A 40 -16.83 -3.40 -18.40
CA GLY A 40 -15.66 -4.20 -18.72
C GLY A 40 -14.54 -3.96 -17.73
N ARG A 41 -13.80 -5.01 -17.38
CA ARG A 41 -12.61 -4.88 -16.53
C ARG A 41 -11.36 -4.69 -17.38
N LEU A 42 -10.71 -3.55 -17.29
CA LEU A 42 -9.41 -3.31 -17.90
C LEU A 42 -8.29 -3.98 -17.12
N ILE A 43 -8.37 -3.89 -15.78
CA ILE A 43 -7.42 -4.49 -14.84
C ILE A 43 -8.23 -5.10 -13.70
N ASP A 44 -7.94 -6.36 -13.35
CA ASP A 44 -8.47 -7.02 -12.15
C ASP A 44 -7.28 -7.44 -11.28
N ASP A 45 -6.78 -6.52 -10.48
CA ASP A 45 -5.62 -6.72 -9.63
C ASP A 45 -6.03 -6.57 -8.16
N GLN A 46 -6.45 -7.70 -7.58
CA GLN A 46 -6.97 -7.76 -6.22
C GLN A 46 -5.97 -7.24 -5.19
N SER A 47 -6.48 -6.50 -4.22
CA SER A 47 -5.74 -5.98 -3.08
C SER A 47 -5.19 -7.10 -2.19
N THR A 48 -4.03 -6.88 -1.61
CA THR A 48 -3.33 -7.86 -0.77
C THR A 48 -2.84 -7.24 0.53
N ALA A 49 -2.81 -8.01 1.61
CA ALA A 49 -2.21 -7.62 2.88
C ALA A 49 -1.36 -8.77 3.44
N SER A 50 -0.33 -8.44 4.23
CA SER A 50 0.40 -9.40 5.04
C SER A 50 -0.18 -9.46 6.44
N PRO A 51 -0.22 -10.64 7.10
CA PRO A 51 -0.64 -10.77 8.49
C PRO A 51 0.32 -10.03 9.42
N LEU A 52 -0.17 -9.52 10.56
CA LEU A 52 0.63 -8.72 11.50
C LEU A 52 1.30 -9.57 12.58
N ASP A 53 0.82 -10.79 12.82
CA ASP A 53 1.41 -11.69 13.81
C ASP A 53 2.45 -12.60 13.15
N ASN A 54 3.68 -12.09 13.04
CA ASN A 54 4.81 -12.82 12.48
C ASN A 54 6.16 -12.18 12.89
N PRO A 55 7.28 -12.93 12.78
CA PRO A 55 8.60 -12.46 13.22
C PRO A 55 9.03 -11.14 12.54
N MET A 56 8.74 -10.94 11.27
CA MET A 56 9.14 -9.74 10.55
C MET A 56 8.43 -8.49 11.09
N TRP A 57 7.12 -8.58 11.37
CA TRP A 57 6.38 -7.48 11.98
C TRP A 57 6.93 -7.13 13.37
N HIS A 58 7.23 -8.14 14.19
CA HIS A 58 7.77 -7.94 15.52
C HIS A 58 9.18 -7.31 15.47
N ALA A 59 10.04 -7.76 14.56
CA ALA A 59 11.37 -7.17 14.37
C ALA A 59 11.28 -5.71 13.93
N LEU A 60 10.43 -5.38 12.93
CA LEU A 60 10.18 -4.01 12.49
C LEU A 60 9.70 -3.12 13.65
N ALA A 61 8.74 -3.59 14.44
CA ALA A 61 8.22 -2.85 15.59
C ALA A 61 9.28 -2.62 16.66
N ALA A 62 10.12 -3.61 16.95
CA ALA A 62 11.21 -3.50 17.91
C ALA A 62 12.25 -2.47 17.45
N ARG A 63 12.67 -2.53 16.19
CA ARG A 63 13.66 -1.61 15.61
C ARG A 63 13.13 -0.18 15.51
N ALA A 64 11.87 0.01 15.12
CA ALA A 64 11.24 1.33 15.09
C ALA A 64 11.21 1.98 16.49
N ARG A 65 10.86 1.21 17.53
CA ARG A 65 10.86 1.69 18.92
C ARG A 65 12.27 1.97 19.45
N ALA A 66 13.27 1.22 19.03
CA ALA A 66 14.66 1.47 19.39
C ALA A 66 15.16 2.80 18.80
N THR A 67 14.73 3.14 17.59
CA THR A 67 15.05 4.42 16.94
C THR A 67 14.26 5.58 17.53
N TYR A 68 12.96 5.38 17.76
CA TYR A 68 12.04 6.38 18.29
C TYR A 68 11.35 5.86 19.57
N PRO A 69 11.95 6.08 20.75
CA PRO A 69 11.36 5.67 22.02
C PRO A 69 9.94 6.23 22.20
N GLY A 70 8.99 5.35 22.51
CA GLY A 70 7.57 5.71 22.62
C GLY A 70 6.77 5.64 21.31
N ALA A 71 7.40 5.39 20.17
CA ALA A 71 6.68 5.19 18.90
C ALA A 71 5.89 3.87 18.90
N SER A 72 4.78 3.88 18.17
CA SER A 72 3.99 2.69 17.84
C SER A 72 4.03 2.43 16.34
N LEU A 73 4.27 1.20 15.96
CA LEU A 73 4.12 0.76 14.57
C LEU A 73 2.65 0.41 14.33
N LEU A 74 2.03 1.10 13.41
CA LEU A 74 0.64 0.88 13.03
C LEU A 74 0.57 0.35 11.60
N PRO A 75 -0.30 -0.63 11.32
CA PRO A 75 -0.54 -1.06 9.96
C PRO A 75 -1.31 0.00 9.19
N GLN A 76 -0.91 0.23 7.96
CA GLN A 76 -1.63 1.09 7.02
C GLN A 76 -1.83 0.35 5.70
N LEU A 77 -3.01 0.50 5.12
CA LEU A 77 -3.26 0.09 3.74
C LEU A 77 -2.89 1.26 2.82
N GLU A 78 -1.98 0.98 1.91
CA GLU A 78 -1.61 1.94 0.88
C GLU A 78 -2.53 1.79 -0.32
N ILE A 79 -3.06 2.90 -0.81
CA ILE A 79 -3.95 2.94 -1.97
C ILE A 79 -3.20 2.77 -3.29
N GLY A 80 -1.87 2.93 -3.28
CA GLY A 80 -1.00 2.67 -4.43
C GLY A 80 -0.78 1.18 -4.69
N ALA A 81 -0.14 0.86 -5.81
CA ALA A 81 0.28 -0.48 -6.13
C ALA A 81 1.79 -0.65 -5.86
N THR A 82 2.17 -1.78 -5.28
CA THR A 82 3.59 -2.15 -5.10
C THR A 82 3.83 -3.58 -5.55
N ASP A 83 5.07 -3.92 -5.89
CA ASP A 83 5.46 -5.28 -6.27
C ASP A 83 5.32 -6.29 -5.13
N ALA A 84 5.16 -5.82 -3.89
CA ALA A 84 4.87 -6.65 -2.73
C ALA A 84 3.65 -7.57 -2.94
N ARG A 85 2.68 -7.16 -3.76
CA ARG A 85 1.50 -7.98 -4.12
C ARG A 85 1.87 -9.31 -4.77
N PHE A 86 2.88 -9.34 -5.62
CA PHE A 86 3.33 -10.57 -6.29
C PHE A 86 3.93 -11.56 -5.31
N PHE A 87 4.67 -11.08 -4.32
CA PHE A 87 5.25 -11.90 -3.25
C PHE A 87 4.16 -12.40 -2.30
N ARG A 88 3.23 -11.53 -1.88
CA ARG A 88 2.12 -11.90 -0.99
C ARG A 88 1.24 -12.99 -1.59
N ARG A 89 0.92 -12.92 -2.89
CA ARG A 89 0.16 -13.96 -3.61
C ARG A 89 0.85 -15.33 -3.63
N ARG A 90 2.13 -15.37 -3.33
CA ARG A 90 2.93 -16.60 -3.19
C ARG A 90 3.18 -17.00 -1.73
N GLY A 91 2.47 -16.37 -0.79
CA GLY A 91 2.57 -16.67 0.63
C GLY A 91 3.75 -15.99 1.35
N THR A 92 4.47 -15.09 0.69
CA THR A 92 5.57 -14.35 1.32
C THR A 92 4.99 -13.17 2.11
N VAL A 93 5.49 -12.97 3.33
CA VAL A 93 5.23 -11.75 4.10
C VAL A 93 6.03 -10.60 3.48
N ALA A 94 5.35 -9.49 3.19
CA ALA A 94 5.98 -8.30 2.63
C ALA A 94 5.31 -7.02 3.14
N TYR A 95 6.12 -6.11 3.69
CA TYR A 95 5.71 -4.79 4.14
C TYR A 95 6.53 -3.72 3.40
N GLY A 96 5.88 -2.58 3.12
CA GLY A 96 6.55 -1.35 2.74
C GLY A 96 6.70 -0.47 3.98
N THR A 97 7.93 -0.15 4.37
CA THR A 97 8.18 0.75 5.50
C THR A 97 9.57 1.37 5.39
N GLY A 98 9.71 2.55 5.97
CA GLY A 98 10.96 3.23 6.18
C GLY A 98 10.86 4.12 7.42
N LEU A 99 11.98 4.63 7.88
CA LEU A 99 12.05 5.62 8.94
C LEU A 99 12.48 6.95 8.34
N PHE A 100 11.83 8.02 8.78
CA PHE A 100 12.15 9.37 8.36
C PHE A 100 12.79 10.14 9.53
N SER A 101 13.67 11.08 9.20
CA SER A 101 14.23 12.02 10.17
C SER A 101 13.10 12.72 10.94
N ALA A 102 13.29 12.95 12.22
CA ALA A 102 12.36 13.73 13.05
C ALA A 102 12.20 15.19 12.58
N ASP A 103 13.14 15.67 11.76
CA ASP A 103 13.09 17.02 11.17
C ASP A 103 12.23 17.08 9.89
N VAL A 104 11.78 15.93 9.37
CA VAL A 104 10.91 15.84 8.20
C VAL A 104 9.46 15.72 8.66
N THR A 105 8.65 16.72 8.36
CA THR A 105 7.22 16.66 8.64
C THR A 105 6.51 15.67 7.72
N TYR A 106 5.32 15.20 8.11
CA TYR A 106 4.52 14.33 7.25
C TYR A 106 4.17 15.01 5.92
N GLU A 107 3.86 16.30 5.95
CA GLU A 107 3.57 17.09 4.75
C GLU A 107 4.78 17.16 3.81
N ASP A 108 5.98 17.45 4.35
CA ASP A 108 7.20 17.43 3.58
C ASP A 108 7.47 16.05 2.97
N MET A 109 7.28 14.99 3.73
CA MET A 109 7.46 13.62 3.27
C MET A 109 6.55 13.34 2.06
N ILE A 110 5.25 13.58 2.20
CA ILE A 110 4.27 13.33 1.13
C ILE A 110 4.58 14.15 -0.12
N SER A 111 5.00 15.41 0.02
CA SER A 111 5.34 16.28 -1.10
C SER A 111 6.56 15.83 -1.92
N ARG A 112 7.37 14.92 -1.35
CA ARG A 112 8.58 14.41 -2.00
C ARG A 112 8.35 13.17 -2.87
N PHE A 113 7.14 12.57 -2.83
CA PHE A 113 6.81 11.38 -3.61
C PHE A 113 6.13 11.75 -4.94
N HIS A 114 6.56 11.08 -6.02
CA HIS A 114 5.93 11.12 -7.34
C HIS A 114 5.73 12.51 -7.95
N GLY A 115 6.56 13.47 -7.54
CA GLY A 115 6.51 14.84 -8.01
C GLY A 115 7.81 15.33 -8.62
N ASN A 116 7.86 16.61 -8.95
CA ASN A 116 9.11 17.28 -9.29
C ASN A 116 10.01 17.30 -8.04
N ASP A 117 11.30 17.11 -8.25
CA ASP A 117 12.32 17.06 -7.17
C ASP A 117 12.07 15.92 -6.15
N GLU A 118 11.60 14.77 -6.62
CA GLU A 118 11.49 13.56 -5.79
C GLU A 118 12.84 13.26 -5.13
N ARG A 119 12.85 13.17 -3.81
CA ARG A 119 14.08 13.06 -3.03
C ARG A 119 13.85 12.45 -1.65
N ILE A 120 14.92 11.89 -1.10
CA ILE A 120 15.02 11.53 0.32
C ILE A 120 16.20 12.30 0.93
N ASP A 121 16.09 12.72 2.18
CA ASP A 121 17.21 13.27 2.91
C ASP A 121 18.16 12.16 3.40
N VAL A 122 19.41 12.54 3.64
CA VAL A 122 20.48 11.58 3.99
C VAL A 122 20.17 10.87 5.32
N GLU A 123 19.61 11.59 6.29
CA GLU A 123 19.29 11.00 7.59
C GLU A 123 18.14 9.97 7.50
N SER A 124 17.07 10.28 6.78
CA SER A 124 16.00 9.31 6.52
C SER A 124 16.50 8.07 5.78
N LEU A 125 17.40 8.25 4.80
CA LEU A 125 18.02 7.13 4.10
C LEU A 125 18.86 6.27 5.06
N ARG A 126 19.67 6.90 5.92
CA ARG A 126 20.44 6.21 6.94
C ARG A 126 19.57 5.42 7.90
N LEU A 127 18.54 6.06 8.46
CA LEU A 127 17.59 5.44 9.41
C LEU A 127 16.87 4.24 8.79
N THR A 128 16.43 4.36 7.55
CA THR A 128 15.77 3.27 6.81
C THR A 128 16.75 2.13 6.52
N THR A 129 17.99 2.45 6.17
CA THR A 129 19.04 1.44 5.96
C THR A 129 19.34 0.68 7.25
N ASP A 130 19.53 1.38 8.36
CA ASP A 130 19.80 0.78 9.67
C ASP A 130 18.62 -0.08 10.15
N LEU A 131 17.36 0.36 9.90
CA LEU A 131 16.17 -0.42 10.17
C LEU A 131 16.23 -1.79 9.48
N TRP A 132 16.44 -1.79 8.17
CA TRP A 132 16.43 -3.02 7.38
C TRP A 132 17.62 -3.93 7.67
N LEU A 133 18.82 -3.39 7.87
CA LEU A 133 19.98 -4.17 8.32
C LEU A 133 19.72 -4.81 9.68
N GLY A 134 19.12 -4.06 10.61
CA GLY A 134 18.74 -4.59 11.92
C GLY A 134 17.69 -5.68 11.84
N VAL A 135 16.65 -5.52 11.02
CA VAL A 135 15.61 -6.55 10.80
C VAL A 135 16.20 -7.82 10.21
N VAL A 136 17.09 -7.70 9.21
CA VAL A 136 17.78 -8.86 8.61
C VAL A 136 18.61 -9.60 9.67
N HIS A 137 19.36 -8.86 10.48
CA HIS A 137 20.14 -9.45 11.57
C HIS A 137 19.24 -10.17 12.60
N ASP A 138 18.12 -9.60 12.99
CA ASP A 138 17.19 -10.21 13.96
C ASP A 138 16.52 -11.49 13.44
N LEU A 139 16.32 -11.58 12.13
CA LEU A 139 15.64 -12.72 11.51
C LEU A 139 16.57 -13.85 11.07
N LEU A 140 17.80 -13.52 10.70
CA LEU A 140 18.74 -14.47 10.10
C LEU A 140 19.96 -14.77 10.98
N GLY A 141 20.13 -14.07 12.11
CA GLY A 141 21.21 -14.27 13.09
C GLY A 141 22.47 -13.57 12.70
#